data_b80591dca2e524c32a0708b55e161865
#
_entry.id   b80591dca2e524c32a0708b55e161865
#
_cell.length_a   1.000
_cell.length_b   1.000
_cell.length_c   1.000
_cell.angle_alpha   90.00
_cell.angle_beta   90.00
_cell.angle_gamma   90.00
#
_symmetry.space_group_name_H-M   'P 1'
#
loop_
_entity.id
_entity.type
_entity.pdbx_description
1 polymer ?
#
loop_
_entity_poly.entity_id
_entity_poly.type
_entity_poly.pdbx_seq_one_letter_code
_entity_poly.pdbx_strand_id
1 'polypeptide(L)'
;PENRHPRIDMDMGLKISDMNDLLKFIPDAYFQNRDKIQAEGSILMEGSIHGFLGDSIVPNANLCCKIENGSYHIKDIKQGIDTLEMDLDIHLNGPFPDSSFVSLEQLTMKGLNTSLDMQAKVTNLFKNPAVRAGMKGKVDFTRLGQEFLNPDTLLVEGVMDADLSTTFTVNDLVESRFGKIHSSGKLNIDKLKAFSQSLGMDIFISDAYLTIDTTHQKSLYIESQNLMRMTMGIDSLNIKYKDEISTNISKLEMLAQTSPVIDTTAVIPMTGQLAFNHLRTRTADSVWIVAGRSELKGGIKPSTSDKLT
;
A
#
# COMPACT_ATOMS: atom_id res chain seq x y z
N PRO A 1 35.77 23.97 7.63
CA PRO A 1 34.40 24.32 7.91
C PRO A 1 33.72 23.06 8.46
N GLU A 2 33.48 23.08 9.80
CA GLU A 2 32.74 22.04 10.47
C GLU A 2 31.33 22.01 9.88
N ASN A 3 30.94 20.90 9.32
CA ASN A 3 29.55 20.63 8.96
C ASN A 3 28.71 20.60 10.25
N ARG A 4 28.24 21.75 10.66
CA ARG A 4 27.31 21.87 11.80
C ARG A 4 25.94 21.42 11.30
N HIS A 5 25.60 20.17 11.61
CA HIS A 5 24.25 19.70 11.38
C HIS A 5 23.27 20.51 12.23
N PRO A 6 22.17 21.00 11.65
CA PRO A 6 21.17 21.73 12.41
C PRO A 6 20.55 20.82 13.48
N ARG A 7 20.37 21.37 14.68
CA ARG A 7 19.67 20.69 15.78
C ARG A 7 18.20 21.09 15.75
N ILE A 8 17.34 20.13 15.91
CA ILE A 8 15.90 20.33 16.14
C ILE A 8 15.57 19.87 17.54
N ASP A 9 14.80 20.70 18.26
CA ASP A 9 14.13 20.36 19.50
C ASP A 9 12.70 20.90 19.40
N MET A 10 11.73 20.03 19.20
CA MET A 10 10.34 20.39 18.98
C MET A 10 9.41 19.35 19.61
N ASP A 11 8.46 19.84 20.38
CA ASP A 11 7.30 19.07 20.84
C ASP A 11 6.05 19.70 20.27
N MET A 12 5.10 18.87 19.84
CA MET A 12 3.82 19.29 19.34
C MET A 12 2.71 18.46 19.94
N GLY A 13 1.58 19.09 20.18
CA GLY A 13 0.38 18.42 20.65
C GLY A 13 -0.85 19.08 20.06
N LEU A 14 -1.76 18.29 19.54
CA LEU A 14 -3.08 18.70 19.10
C LEU A 14 -4.09 17.77 19.73
N LYS A 15 -4.98 18.32 20.53
CA LYS A 15 -6.10 17.58 21.09
C LYS A 15 -7.40 18.26 20.71
N ILE A 16 -8.17 17.58 19.94
CA ILE A 16 -9.50 18.03 19.48
C ILE A 16 -10.51 17.05 20.05
N SER A 17 -11.39 17.57 20.88
CA SER A 17 -12.46 16.78 21.52
C SER A 17 -13.71 16.66 20.62
N ASP A 18 -13.82 17.50 19.62
CA ASP A 18 -14.91 17.50 18.63
C ASP A 18 -14.32 17.78 17.25
N MET A 19 -14.44 16.82 16.35
CA MET A 19 -13.91 16.92 14.99
C MET A 19 -14.52 18.09 14.20
N ASN A 20 -15.69 18.60 14.56
CA ASN A 20 -16.24 19.82 13.95
C ASN A 20 -15.32 21.03 14.17
N ASP A 21 -14.57 21.07 15.27
CA ASP A 21 -13.64 22.15 15.52
C ASP A 21 -12.46 22.11 14.54
N LEU A 22 -12.00 20.92 14.15
CA LEU A 22 -10.97 20.78 13.12
C LEU A 22 -11.41 21.36 11.78
N LEU A 23 -12.67 21.17 11.40
CA LEU A 23 -13.19 21.69 10.14
C LEU A 23 -13.09 23.21 10.03
N LYS A 24 -13.09 23.92 11.17
CA LYS A 24 -12.94 25.39 11.20
C LYS A 24 -11.53 25.86 10.80
N PHE A 25 -10.52 25.00 10.94
CA PHE A 25 -9.13 25.33 10.58
C PHE A 25 -8.78 24.98 9.13
N ILE A 26 -9.61 24.18 8.44
CA ILE A 26 -9.37 23.83 7.05
C ILE A 26 -9.85 24.97 6.15
N PRO A 27 -9.01 25.55 5.28
CA PRO A 27 -9.43 26.60 4.37
C PRO A 27 -10.54 26.14 3.43
N ASP A 28 -11.49 27.02 3.13
CA ASP A 28 -12.65 26.74 2.25
C ASP A 28 -12.24 26.29 0.84
N ALA A 29 -11.03 26.64 0.40
CA ALA A 29 -10.48 26.20 -0.88
C ALA A 29 -10.32 24.66 -0.98
N TYR A 30 -10.19 23.97 0.15
CA TYR A 30 -10.06 22.50 0.21
C TYR A 30 -11.36 21.79 0.55
N PHE A 31 -12.34 22.52 1.11
CA PHE A 31 -13.59 21.94 1.58
C PHE A 31 -14.77 22.78 1.11
N GLN A 32 -15.31 22.45 -0.05
CA GLN A 32 -16.57 23.03 -0.52
C GLN A 32 -17.72 22.47 0.32
N ASN A 33 -18.61 23.33 0.83
CA ASN A 33 -19.76 22.97 1.65
C ASN A 33 -19.49 22.60 3.12
N ARG A 34 -18.45 23.16 3.74
CA ARG A 34 -18.14 22.95 5.18
C ARG A 34 -19.35 23.08 6.11
N ASP A 35 -20.23 24.05 5.87
CA ASP A 35 -21.42 24.31 6.69
C ASP A 35 -22.43 23.16 6.66
N LYS A 36 -22.35 22.28 5.66
CA LYS A 36 -23.21 21.11 5.52
C LYS A 36 -22.62 19.86 6.18
N ILE A 37 -21.41 19.93 6.66
CA ILE A 37 -20.71 18.79 7.26
C ILE A 37 -21.00 18.77 8.76
N GLN A 38 -21.18 17.56 9.24
CA GLN A 38 -21.18 17.22 10.66
C GLN A 38 -20.13 16.13 10.88
N ALA A 39 -19.14 16.42 11.69
CA ALA A 39 -18.12 15.48 12.08
C ALA A 39 -18.16 15.29 13.61
N GLU A 40 -18.04 14.07 14.08
CA GLU A 40 -18.03 13.73 15.49
C GLU A 40 -16.77 12.92 15.80
N GLY A 41 -16.43 12.82 17.08
CA GLY A 41 -15.25 12.10 17.55
C GLY A 41 -14.12 13.01 17.99
N SER A 42 -13.05 12.41 18.46
CA SER A 42 -11.90 13.12 18.98
C SER A 42 -10.64 12.77 18.17
N ILE A 43 -9.72 13.72 18.11
CA ILE A 43 -8.39 13.56 17.53
C ILE A 43 -7.36 13.92 18.59
N LEU A 44 -6.44 13.00 18.81
CA LEU A 44 -5.21 13.23 19.56
C LEU A 44 -4.03 13.08 18.61
N MET A 45 -3.19 14.09 18.54
CA MET A 45 -1.91 14.03 17.87
C MET A 45 -0.84 14.58 18.80
N GLU A 46 0.12 13.76 19.14
CA GLU A 46 1.26 14.13 19.95
C GLU A 46 2.53 13.74 19.21
N GLY A 47 3.49 14.64 19.19
CA GLY A 47 4.74 14.40 18.50
C GLY A 47 5.91 15.11 19.15
N SER A 48 7.09 14.55 18.99
CA SER A 48 8.35 15.13 19.40
C SER A 48 9.44 14.82 18.39
N ILE A 49 10.33 15.78 18.15
CA ILE A 49 11.53 15.60 17.34
C ILE A 49 12.70 16.25 18.06
N HIS A 50 13.70 15.46 18.44
CA HIS A 50 14.87 15.91 19.15
C HIS A 50 16.15 15.36 18.53
N GLY A 51 17.13 16.19 18.24
CA GLY A 51 18.44 15.76 17.77
C GLY A 51 18.98 16.57 16.61
N PHE A 52 19.95 15.99 15.92
CA PHE A 52 20.59 16.61 14.77
C PHE A 52 20.01 16.04 13.47
N LEU A 53 19.90 16.89 12.45
CA LEU A 53 19.51 16.52 11.10
C LEU A 53 20.74 16.43 10.20
N GLY A 54 20.88 15.35 9.45
CA GLY A 54 21.93 15.18 8.44
C GLY A 54 21.63 13.97 7.57
N ASP A 55 22.33 13.87 6.45
CA ASP A 55 22.07 12.81 5.44
C ASP A 55 22.18 11.37 6.00
N SER A 56 22.93 11.19 7.09
CA SER A 56 23.09 9.90 7.77
C SER A 56 22.78 9.97 9.26
N ILE A 57 22.17 11.05 9.73
CA ILE A 57 21.83 11.27 11.13
C ILE A 57 20.31 11.24 11.28
N VAL A 58 19.83 10.26 12.03
CA VAL A 58 18.40 10.13 12.36
C VAL A 58 18.16 10.82 13.70
N PRO A 59 17.24 11.79 13.80
CA PRO A 59 16.84 12.35 15.08
C PRO A 59 15.99 11.33 15.85
N ASN A 60 15.82 11.56 17.15
CA ASN A 60 14.76 10.91 17.89
C ASN A 60 13.44 11.60 17.52
N ALA A 61 12.47 10.85 17.06
CA ALA A 61 11.13 11.38 16.78
C ALA A 61 10.06 10.38 17.18
N ASN A 62 9.00 10.91 17.77
CA ASN A 62 7.80 10.16 18.08
C ASN A 62 6.61 10.91 17.50
N LEU A 63 5.67 10.18 16.95
CA LEU A 63 4.37 10.71 16.56
C LEU A 63 3.33 9.66 16.90
N CYS A 64 2.36 10.06 17.73
CA CYS A 64 1.15 9.31 18.00
C CYS A 64 -0.03 10.07 17.38
N CYS A 65 -0.87 9.38 16.63
CA CYS A 65 -2.08 9.95 16.08
C CYS A 65 -3.25 8.99 16.30
N LYS A 66 -4.25 9.44 17.06
CA LYS A 66 -5.45 8.65 17.37
C LYS A 66 -6.70 9.40 16.92
N ILE A 67 -7.61 8.66 16.31
CA ILE A 67 -8.98 9.08 16.05
C ILE A 67 -9.88 8.10 16.78
N GLU A 68 -10.74 8.62 17.66
CA GLU A 68 -11.67 7.82 18.44
C GLU A 68 -13.10 8.28 18.18
N ASN A 69 -13.99 7.31 17.97
CA ASN A 69 -15.42 7.53 17.70
C ASN A 69 -15.66 8.54 16.56
N GLY A 70 -14.77 8.51 15.58
CA GLY A 70 -14.85 9.39 14.41
C GLY A 70 -16.04 9.06 13.54
N SER A 71 -16.76 10.10 13.10
CA SER A 71 -17.78 10.00 12.08
C SER A 71 -17.82 11.30 11.25
N TYR A 72 -18.34 11.20 10.04
CA TYR A 72 -18.45 12.30 9.11
C TYR A 72 -19.73 12.14 8.29
N HIS A 73 -20.62 13.14 8.31
CA HIS A 73 -21.87 13.09 7.59
C HIS A 73 -22.18 14.42 6.91
N ILE A 74 -22.86 14.36 5.78
CA ILE A 74 -23.47 15.53 5.14
C ILE A 74 -24.88 15.67 5.68
N LYS A 75 -25.19 16.81 6.32
CA LYS A 75 -26.45 17.08 7.05
C LYS A 75 -27.69 16.79 6.23
N ASP A 76 -27.69 17.14 4.95
CA ASP A 76 -28.87 17.08 4.10
C ASP A 76 -29.12 15.68 3.50
N ILE A 77 -28.09 14.82 3.42
CA ILE A 77 -28.16 13.57 2.66
C ILE A 77 -28.04 12.35 3.59
N LYS A 78 -27.61 12.51 4.84
CA LYS A 78 -27.29 11.43 5.78
C LYS A 78 -26.34 10.38 5.21
N GLN A 79 -25.52 10.78 4.25
CA GLN A 79 -24.45 9.96 3.71
C GLN A 79 -23.14 10.40 4.33
N GLY A 80 -22.27 9.45 4.63
CA GLY A 80 -21.01 9.76 5.24
C GLY A 80 -20.27 8.52 5.73
N ILE A 81 -19.32 8.75 6.58
CA ILE A 81 -18.57 7.73 7.30
C ILE A 81 -19.18 7.61 8.69
N ASP A 82 -19.73 6.44 8.99
CA ASP A 82 -20.40 6.17 10.28
C ASP A 82 -19.38 5.84 11.37
N THR A 83 -18.23 5.30 11.00
CA THR A 83 -17.15 4.93 11.92
C THR A 83 -15.81 5.22 11.27
N LEU A 84 -14.99 5.98 11.97
CA LEU A 84 -13.58 6.19 11.64
C LEU A 84 -12.76 6.07 12.92
N GLU A 85 -11.95 5.04 13.00
CA GLU A 85 -11.02 4.83 14.09
C GLU A 85 -9.63 4.64 13.55
N MET A 86 -8.64 5.25 14.17
CA MET A 86 -7.24 5.13 13.78
C MET A 86 -6.35 5.19 15.00
N ASP A 87 -5.34 4.34 15.03
CA ASP A 87 -4.25 4.37 16.01
C ASP A 87 -2.93 4.17 15.26
N LEU A 88 -2.17 5.25 15.11
CA LEU A 88 -0.90 5.31 14.39
C LEU A 88 0.21 5.77 15.32
N ASP A 89 1.27 4.96 15.42
CA ASP A 89 2.49 5.29 16.12
C ASP A 89 3.70 5.26 15.19
N ILE A 90 4.51 6.30 15.25
CA ILE A 90 5.81 6.39 14.58
C ILE A 90 6.87 6.63 15.64
N HIS A 91 7.89 5.79 15.63
CA HIS A 91 9.03 5.91 16.53
C HIS A 91 10.32 5.85 15.74
N LEU A 92 11.09 6.93 15.76
CA LEU A 92 12.44 7.00 15.21
C LEU A 92 13.44 7.14 16.37
N ASN A 93 14.41 6.26 16.40
CA ASN A 93 15.45 6.23 17.44
C ASN A 93 16.81 6.49 16.81
N GLY A 94 17.31 7.69 16.95
CA GLY A 94 18.60 8.10 16.38
C GLY A 94 19.78 7.26 16.86
N PRO A 95 19.97 7.07 18.18
CA PRO A 95 21.05 6.23 18.71
C PRO A 95 20.95 4.76 18.32
N PHE A 96 19.74 4.24 18.15
CA PHE A 96 19.47 2.84 17.81
C PHE A 96 18.48 2.75 16.65
N PRO A 97 18.88 3.12 15.42
CA PRO A 97 17.96 3.19 14.27
C PRO A 97 17.20 1.89 13.99
N ASP A 98 17.79 0.74 14.35
CA ASP A 98 17.17 -0.57 14.20
C ASP A 98 15.94 -0.78 15.09
N SER A 99 15.78 0.03 16.15
CA SER A 99 14.58 0.00 17.00
C SER A 99 13.45 0.89 16.50
N SER A 100 13.68 1.62 15.40
CA SER A 100 12.67 2.48 14.79
C SER A 100 11.57 1.67 14.13
N PHE A 101 10.33 2.15 14.27
CA PHE A 101 9.17 1.50 13.69
C PHE A 101 8.08 2.51 13.28
N VAL A 102 7.18 2.04 12.40
CA VAL A 102 5.88 2.63 12.12
C VAL A 102 4.84 1.56 12.40
N SER A 103 3.83 1.86 13.20
CA SER A 103 2.75 0.95 13.55
C SER A 103 1.41 1.62 13.35
N LEU A 104 0.60 1.09 12.46
CA LEU A 104 -0.82 1.32 12.36
C LEU A 104 -1.50 0.16 13.10
N GLU A 105 -1.77 0.35 14.39
CA GLU A 105 -2.37 -0.71 15.22
C GLU A 105 -3.82 -0.97 14.79
N GLN A 106 -4.52 0.07 14.35
CA GLN A 106 -5.88 -0.01 13.86
C GLN A 106 -6.16 1.12 12.86
N LEU A 107 -6.85 0.77 11.78
CA LEU A 107 -7.64 1.68 10.96
C LEU A 107 -8.95 0.98 10.64
N THR A 108 -10.05 1.49 11.19
CA THR A 108 -11.40 1.03 10.88
C THR A 108 -12.19 2.16 10.23
N MET A 109 -12.78 1.88 9.08
CA MET A 109 -13.64 2.83 8.37
C MET A 109 -14.91 2.13 7.90
N LYS A 110 -16.08 2.68 8.24
CA LYS A 110 -17.38 2.18 7.79
C LYS A 110 -18.24 3.36 7.33
N GLY A 111 -18.93 3.20 6.23
CA GLY A 111 -19.78 4.21 5.60
C GLY A 111 -19.47 4.37 4.12
N LEU A 112 -20.33 5.05 3.36
CA LEU A 112 -20.17 5.27 1.91
C LEU A 112 -19.94 3.95 1.14
N ASN A 113 -20.69 2.90 1.45
CA ASN A 113 -20.50 1.53 0.93
C ASN A 113 -19.13 0.92 1.21
N THR A 114 -18.38 1.49 2.13
CA THR A 114 -17.05 1.04 2.53
C THR A 114 -17.12 0.38 3.91
N SER A 115 -16.40 -0.71 4.08
CA SER A 115 -16.12 -1.34 5.37
C SER A 115 -14.71 -1.86 5.31
N LEU A 116 -13.78 -1.18 5.96
CA LEU A 116 -12.35 -1.47 5.91
C LEU A 116 -11.80 -1.59 7.33
N ASP A 117 -11.09 -2.68 7.58
CA ASP A 117 -10.25 -2.88 8.75
C ASP A 117 -8.82 -3.14 8.27
N MET A 118 -7.86 -2.38 8.77
CA MET A 118 -6.46 -2.47 8.38
C MET A 118 -5.54 -2.32 9.58
N GLN A 119 -4.44 -3.06 9.56
CA GLN A 119 -3.33 -2.95 10.49
C GLN A 119 -2.02 -3.14 9.75
N ALA A 120 -0.98 -2.45 10.17
CA ALA A 120 0.34 -2.58 9.56
C ALA A 120 1.44 -2.22 10.56
N LYS A 121 2.54 -2.94 10.53
CA LYS A 121 3.73 -2.65 11.32
C LYS A 121 4.97 -2.83 10.48
N VAL A 122 5.82 -1.81 10.49
CA VAL A 122 7.13 -1.84 9.85
C VAL A 122 8.17 -1.58 10.92
N THR A 123 9.09 -2.51 11.10
CA THR A 123 10.20 -2.41 12.05
C THR A 123 11.53 -2.43 11.31
N ASN A 124 12.64 -2.09 11.96
CA ASN A 124 13.96 -2.07 11.34
C ASN A 124 14.06 -1.14 10.12
N LEU A 125 13.48 0.05 10.20
CA LEU A 125 13.24 0.95 9.06
C LEU A 125 14.49 1.24 8.19
N PHE A 126 15.67 1.26 8.79
CA PHE A 126 16.89 1.76 8.12
C PHE A 126 17.82 0.67 7.58
N LYS A 127 17.67 -0.58 7.99
CA LYS A 127 18.55 -1.67 7.52
C LYS A 127 17.81 -2.66 6.64
N ASN A 128 16.88 -3.36 7.24
CA ASN A 128 16.09 -4.39 6.57
C ASN A 128 14.66 -4.33 7.11
N PRO A 129 13.83 -3.45 6.57
CA PRO A 129 12.48 -3.27 7.07
C PRO A 129 11.70 -4.59 7.07
N ALA A 130 11.19 -4.94 8.24
CA ALA A 130 10.30 -6.09 8.40
C ALA A 130 8.87 -5.59 8.44
N VAL A 131 8.06 -6.06 7.50
CA VAL A 131 6.68 -5.65 7.28
C VAL A 131 5.74 -6.75 7.74
N ARG A 132 4.76 -6.37 8.54
CA ARG A 132 3.56 -7.15 8.83
C ARG A 132 2.36 -6.28 8.54
N ALA A 133 1.47 -6.74 7.67
CA ALA A 133 0.26 -5.99 7.33
C ALA A 133 -0.92 -6.94 7.14
N GLY A 134 -2.11 -6.44 7.46
CA GLY A 134 -3.37 -7.11 7.22
C GLY A 134 -4.41 -6.07 6.79
N MET A 135 -5.24 -6.43 5.83
CA MET A 135 -6.35 -5.62 5.35
C MET A 135 -7.54 -6.51 5.07
N LYS A 136 -8.68 -6.13 5.60
CA LYS A 136 -9.94 -6.84 5.33
C LYS A 136 -11.06 -5.85 5.10
N GLY A 137 -11.79 -6.04 4.02
CA GLY A 137 -12.99 -5.28 3.78
C GLY A 137 -13.19 -4.88 2.33
N LYS A 138 -14.21 -4.06 2.15
CA LYS A 138 -14.63 -3.51 0.88
C LYS A 138 -14.47 -1.98 0.88
N VAL A 139 -13.92 -1.45 -0.19
CA VAL A 139 -13.77 0.00 -0.40
C VAL A 139 -14.48 0.40 -1.68
N ASP A 140 -15.45 1.31 -1.58
CA ASP A 140 -16.10 1.95 -2.72
C ASP A 140 -15.40 3.29 -3.01
N PHE A 141 -14.38 3.23 -3.86
CA PHE A 141 -13.62 4.41 -4.26
C PHE A 141 -14.47 5.46 -4.99
N THR A 142 -15.54 5.03 -5.67
CA THR A 142 -16.46 5.96 -6.34
C THR A 142 -17.15 6.86 -5.34
N ARG A 143 -17.65 6.27 -4.25
CA ARG A 143 -18.34 7.04 -3.20
C ARG A 143 -17.37 7.91 -2.42
N LEU A 144 -16.23 7.35 -2.02
CA LEU A 144 -15.18 8.11 -1.33
C LEU A 144 -14.63 9.25 -2.21
N GLY A 145 -14.38 8.97 -3.47
CA GLY A 145 -13.84 9.96 -4.41
C GLY A 145 -14.79 11.13 -4.62
N GLN A 146 -16.08 10.86 -4.77
CA GLN A 146 -17.12 11.91 -4.93
C GLN A 146 -17.21 12.85 -3.72
N GLU A 147 -16.94 12.34 -2.51
CA GLU A 147 -17.01 13.12 -1.28
C GLU A 147 -15.74 13.92 -0.97
N PHE A 148 -14.57 13.33 -1.24
CA PHE A 148 -13.29 13.85 -0.74
C PHE A 148 -12.35 14.37 -1.82
N LEU A 149 -12.58 14.06 -3.09
CA LEU A 149 -11.66 14.41 -4.16
C LEU A 149 -12.27 15.44 -5.11
N ASN A 150 -11.43 16.30 -5.66
CA ASN A 150 -11.80 17.13 -6.79
C ASN A 150 -11.57 16.34 -8.08
N PRO A 151 -12.66 15.95 -8.81
CA PRO A 151 -12.54 15.08 -9.97
C PRO A 151 -11.76 15.71 -11.14
N ASP A 152 -11.61 17.04 -11.18
CA ASP A 152 -10.83 17.73 -12.22
C ASP A 152 -9.32 17.51 -12.01
N THR A 153 -8.88 17.28 -10.77
CA THR A 153 -7.46 17.09 -10.43
C THR A 153 -7.10 15.67 -10.13
N LEU A 154 -7.97 14.95 -9.41
CA LEU A 154 -7.80 13.56 -9.02
C LEU A 154 -9.16 12.86 -8.99
N LEU A 155 -9.32 11.87 -9.84
CA LEU A 155 -10.49 11.00 -9.88
C LEU A 155 -10.07 9.58 -9.51
N VAL A 156 -10.82 8.96 -8.60
CA VAL A 156 -10.71 7.53 -8.31
C VAL A 156 -12.11 6.94 -8.23
N GLU A 157 -12.39 5.96 -9.06
CA GLU A 157 -13.68 5.25 -9.13
C GLU A 157 -13.44 3.74 -9.12
N GLY A 158 -14.43 2.97 -8.69
CA GLY A 158 -14.40 1.51 -8.66
C GLY A 158 -14.60 0.96 -7.26
N VAL A 159 -14.60 -0.35 -7.18
CA VAL A 159 -14.78 -1.09 -5.92
C VAL A 159 -13.65 -2.09 -5.75
N MET A 160 -13.12 -2.15 -4.55
CA MET A 160 -12.12 -3.13 -4.14
C MET A 160 -12.67 -3.93 -2.96
N ASP A 161 -12.51 -5.26 -3.02
CA ASP A 161 -12.76 -6.17 -1.91
C ASP A 161 -11.48 -6.92 -1.60
N ALA A 162 -11.03 -6.89 -0.36
CA ALA A 162 -9.77 -7.46 0.06
C ALA A 162 -9.88 -8.20 1.39
N ASP A 163 -9.19 -9.32 1.48
CA ASP A 163 -8.88 -10.03 2.72
C ASP A 163 -7.45 -10.56 2.56
N LEU A 164 -6.48 -9.72 2.92
CA LEU A 164 -5.06 -9.97 2.70
C LEU A 164 -4.27 -9.86 4.00
N SER A 165 -3.31 -10.75 4.18
CA SER A 165 -2.29 -10.63 5.21
C SER A 165 -0.92 -10.95 4.65
N THR A 166 0.11 -10.27 5.15
CA THR A 166 1.48 -10.46 4.70
C THR A 166 2.49 -10.23 5.81
N THR A 167 3.57 -11.00 5.79
CA THR A 167 4.75 -10.80 6.62
C THR A 167 5.99 -11.13 5.80
N PHE A 168 6.91 -10.18 5.70
CA PHE A 168 8.17 -10.33 4.96
C PHE A 168 9.19 -9.29 5.42
N THR A 169 10.44 -9.45 5.03
CA THR A 169 11.43 -8.37 5.07
C THR A 169 11.69 -7.83 3.67
N VAL A 170 12.07 -6.55 3.56
CA VAL A 170 12.37 -5.94 2.26
C VAL A 170 13.47 -6.70 1.54
N ASN A 171 14.49 -7.16 2.26
CA ASN A 171 15.56 -7.98 1.67
C ASN A 171 15.04 -9.32 1.14
N ASP A 172 14.00 -9.91 1.73
CA ASP A 172 13.42 -11.15 1.20
C ASP A 172 12.79 -10.96 -0.19
N LEU A 173 12.20 -9.77 -0.43
CA LEU A 173 11.71 -9.40 -1.76
C LEU A 173 12.86 -9.10 -2.74
N VAL A 174 13.79 -8.24 -2.34
CA VAL A 174 14.89 -7.78 -3.20
C VAL A 174 15.79 -8.96 -3.61
N GLU A 175 16.09 -9.86 -2.68
CA GLU A 175 16.93 -11.04 -2.90
C GLU A 175 16.12 -12.25 -3.41
N SER A 176 14.82 -12.05 -3.69
CA SER A 176 13.93 -13.10 -4.20
C SER A 176 13.83 -14.33 -3.27
N ARG A 177 13.94 -14.13 -1.96
CA ARG A 177 13.82 -15.19 -0.94
C ARG A 177 12.36 -15.50 -0.61
N PHE A 178 11.58 -15.86 -1.62
CA PHE A 178 10.13 -16.03 -1.52
C PHE A 178 9.71 -17.08 -0.48
N GLY A 179 10.52 -18.04 -0.15
CA GLY A 179 10.26 -19.02 0.91
C GLY A 179 10.22 -18.45 2.33
N LYS A 180 10.67 -17.21 2.53
CA LYS A 180 10.59 -16.49 3.80
C LYS A 180 9.37 -15.55 3.88
N ILE A 181 8.73 -15.30 2.75
CA ILE A 181 7.53 -14.48 2.67
C ILE A 181 6.33 -15.32 3.08
N HIS A 182 5.53 -14.77 3.98
CA HIS A 182 4.25 -15.34 4.35
C HIS A 182 3.14 -14.37 3.96
N SER A 183 2.42 -14.72 2.91
CA SER A 183 1.30 -13.91 2.40
C SER A 183 0.13 -14.80 2.06
N SER A 184 -1.05 -14.37 2.41
CA SER A 184 -2.28 -15.08 2.09
C SER A 184 -3.44 -14.14 1.90
N GLY A 185 -4.42 -14.57 1.13
CA GLY A 185 -5.68 -13.88 0.99
C GLY A 185 -6.09 -13.61 -0.45
N LYS A 186 -7.03 -12.68 -0.60
CA LYS A 186 -7.70 -12.37 -1.86
C LYS A 186 -7.85 -10.86 -2.01
N LEU A 187 -7.75 -10.40 -3.24
CA LEU A 187 -8.10 -9.06 -3.66
C LEU A 187 -8.94 -9.16 -4.92
N ASN A 188 -10.07 -8.48 -4.94
CA ASN A 188 -10.89 -8.32 -6.13
C ASN A 188 -11.07 -6.82 -6.41
N ILE A 189 -11.02 -6.45 -7.65
CA ILE A 189 -11.22 -5.08 -8.11
C ILE A 189 -12.28 -5.12 -9.21
N ASP A 190 -13.33 -4.30 -9.04
CA ASP A 190 -14.34 -4.08 -10.06
C ASP A 190 -14.21 -2.65 -10.58
N LYS A 191 -13.83 -2.54 -11.86
CA LYS A 191 -13.79 -1.30 -12.64
C LYS A 191 -13.04 -0.13 -11.98
N LEU A 192 -11.80 -0.38 -11.55
CA LEU A 192 -10.96 0.70 -11.04
C LEU A 192 -10.58 1.67 -12.16
N LYS A 193 -10.92 2.93 -11.98
CA LYS A 193 -10.46 4.04 -12.81
C LYS A 193 -9.74 5.05 -11.92
N ALA A 194 -8.55 5.42 -12.29
CA ALA A 194 -7.78 6.43 -11.59
C ALA A 194 -7.20 7.43 -12.59
N PHE A 195 -7.49 8.71 -12.38
CA PHE A 195 -6.96 9.81 -13.18
C PHE A 195 -6.28 10.81 -12.27
N SER A 196 -5.11 11.28 -12.65
CA SER A 196 -4.39 12.35 -11.97
C SER A 196 -3.87 13.36 -12.97
N GLN A 197 -4.38 14.58 -12.90
CA GLN A 197 -3.93 15.67 -13.75
C GLN A 197 -2.47 16.05 -13.48
N SER A 198 -2.07 16.12 -12.22
CA SER A 198 -0.71 16.50 -11.83
C SER A 198 0.35 15.50 -12.29
N LEU A 199 0.01 14.20 -12.29
CA LEU A 199 0.88 13.14 -12.79
C LEU A 199 0.73 12.92 -14.29
N GLY A 200 -0.33 13.43 -14.93
CA GLY A 200 -0.66 13.12 -16.32
C GLY A 200 -0.96 11.64 -16.54
N MET A 201 -1.61 10.99 -15.57
CA MET A 201 -1.81 9.55 -15.56
C MET A 201 -3.29 9.21 -15.57
N ASP A 202 -3.66 8.26 -16.45
CA ASP A 202 -5.01 7.68 -16.51
C ASP A 202 -4.87 6.15 -16.53
N ILE A 203 -5.48 5.50 -15.56
CA ILE A 203 -5.45 4.05 -15.38
C ILE A 203 -6.88 3.53 -15.35
N PHE A 204 -7.15 2.50 -16.11
CA PHE A 204 -8.38 1.75 -16.06
C PHE A 204 -8.09 0.25 -15.95
N ILE A 205 -8.69 -0.40 -14.95
CA ILE A 205 -8.63 -1.84 -14.72
C ILE A 205 -10.07 -2.35 -14.65
N SER A 206 -10.42 -3.33 -15.47
CA SER A 206 -11.69 -4.03 -15.31
C SER A 206 -11.45 -5.42 -14.75
N ASP A 207 -12.31 -5.83 -13.84
CA ASP A 207 -12.44 -7.18 -13.30
C ASP A 207 -11.08 -7.86 -13.04
N ALA A 208 -10.36 -7.33 -12.03
CA ALA A 208 -9.10 -7.90 -11.61
C ALA A 208 -9.26 -8.70 -10.32
N TYR A 209 -8.52 -9.79 -10.22
CA TYR A 209 -8.39 -10.56 -8.99
C TYR A 209 -6.95 -10.95 -8.72
N LEU A 210 -6.63 -11.07 -7.44
CA LEU A 210 -5.39 -11.63 -6.92
C LEU A 210 -5.74 -12.62 -5.81
N THR A 211 -5.16 -13.80 -5.87
CA THR A 211 -5.23 -14.77 -4.77
C THR A 211 -3.80 -15.18 -4.41
N ILE A 212 -3.49 -15.12 -3.14
CA ILE A 212 -2.21 -15.56 -2.60
C ILE A 212 -2.50 -16.61 -1.54
N ASP A 213 -1.80 -17.72 -1.61
CA ASP A 213 -1.85 -18.79 -0.60
C ASP A 213 -0.43 -19.19 -0.24
N THR A 214 -0.17 -19.28 1.05
CA THR A 214 1.12 -19.73 1.57
C THR A 214 0.92 -20.91 2.48
N THR A 215 1.40 -22.07 2.04
CA THR A 215 1.39 -23.32 2.80
C THR A 215 2.73 -23.50 3.51
N HIS A 216 2.68 -23.74 4.81
CA HIS A 216 3.85 -24.05 5.60
C HIS A 216 4.16 -25.55 5.51
N GLN A 217 5.30 -25.89 4.91
CA GLN A 217 5.75 -27.27 4.81
C GLN A 217 6.81 -27.55 5.87
N LYS A 218 6.53 -28.49 6.77
CA LYS A 218 7.50 -29.07 7.69
C LYS A 218 8.10 -30.32 7.08
N SER A 219 9.42 -30.42 7.08
CA SER A 219 10.15 -31.63 6.70
C SER A 219 11.01 -32.11 7.87
N LEU A 220 11.22 -33.39 7.97
CA LEU A 220 12.13 -33.99 8.95
C LEU A 220 13.62 -33.66 8.66
N TYR A 221 13.92 -33.23 7.44
CA TYR A 221 15.31 -33.07 6.94
C TYR A 221 15.65 -31.65 6.53
N ILE A 222 14.68 -30.72 6.48
CA ILE A 222 14.85 -29.36 5.95
C ILE A 222 14.19 -28.37 6.90
N GLU A 223 14.79 -27.19 7.09
CA GLU A 223 14.12 -26.07 7.75
C GLU A 223 12.74 -25.85 7.16
N SER A 224 11.78 -25.54 8.02
CA SER A 224 10.42 -25.26 7.62
C SER A 224 10.39 -24.15 6.55
N GLN A 225 9.77 -24.43 5.42
CA GLN A 225 9.69 -23.50 4.29
C GLN A 225 8.25 -23.14 3.98
N ASN A 226 8.05 -21.93 3.52
CA ASN A 226 6.75 -21.46 3.02
C ASN A 226 6.69 -21.71 1.51
N LEU A 227 5.66 -22.42 1.09
CA LEU A 227 5.33 -22.57 -0.33
C LEU A 227 4.22 -21.59 -0.67
N MET A 228 4.54 -20.59 -1.47
CA MET A 228 3.62 -19.57 -1.91
C MET A 228 3.10 -19.89 -3.31
N ARG A 229 1.81 -19.73 -3.50
CA ARG A 229 1.16 -19.74 -4.81
C ARG A 229 0.36 -18.46 -4.98
N MET A 230 0.57 -17.78 -6.10
CA MET A 230 -0.11 -16.55 -6.44
C MET A 230 -0.78 -16.70 -7.81
N THR A 231 -2.05 -16.37 -7.89
CA THR A 231 -2.79 -16.27 -9.15
C THR A 231 -3.36 -14.88 -9.28
N MET A 232 -3.23 -14.29 -10.45
CA MET A 232 -3.79 -12.98 -10.77
C MET A 232 -4.44 -13.04 -12.16
N GLY A 233 -5.59 -12.41 -12.29
CA GLY A 233 -6.22 -12.18 -13.56
C GLY A 233 -6.69 -10.74 -13.69
N ILE A 234 -6.62 -10.19 -14.89
CA ILE A 234 -7.14 -8.86 -15.24
C ILE A 234 -7.80 -8.96 -16.62
N ASP A 235 -9.07 -8.63 -16.68
CA ASP A 235 -9.81 -8.67 -17.93
C ASP A 235 -9.33 -7.61 -18.92
N SER A 236 -9.16 -6.38 -18.45
CA SER A 236 -8.63 -5.27 -19.26
C SER A 236 -7.83 -4.32 -18.39
N LEU A 237 -6.65 -3.96 -18.85
CA LEU A 237 -5.77 -2.97 -18.26
C LEU A 237 -5.45 -1.91 -19.32
N ASN A 238 -5.80 -0.65 -19.05
CA ASN A 238 -5.44 0.49 -19.87
C ASN A 238 -4.66 1.47 -19.01
N ILE A 239 -3.48 1.84 -19.48
CA ILE A 239 -2.62 2.83 -18.82
C ILE A 239 -2.27 3.89 -19.85
N LYS A 240 -2.49 5.16 -19.49
CA LYS A 240 -1.96 6.30 -20.22
C LYS A 240 -1.11 7.12 -19.27
N TYR A 241 0.05 7.51 -19.72
CA TYR A 241 0.95 8.37 -18.98
C TYR A 241 1.33 9.55 -19.85
N LYS A 242 0.83 10.73 -19.50
CA LYS A 242 0.87 11.93 -20.33
C LYS A 242 0.37 11.58 -21.73
N ASP A 243 0.85 12.25 -22.77
CA ASP A 243 0.65 11.84 -24.16
C ASP A 243 1.78 10.95 -24.68
N GLU A 244 2.68 10.52 -23.80
CA GLU A 244 3.91 9.82 -24.15
C GLU A 244 3.73 8.32 -24.27
N ILE A 245 2.94 7.70 -23.40
CA ILE A 245 2.76 6.24 -23.35
C ILE A 245 1.30 5.89 -23.22
N SER A 246 0.85 4.95 -24.05
CA SER A 246 -0.46 4.32 -23.91
C SER A 246 -0.31 2.81 -24.06
N THR A 247 -0.72 2.07 -23.03
CA THR A 247 -0.66 0.60 -23.00
C THR A 247 -2.05 0.03 -22.73
N ASN A 248 -2.44 -0.94 -23.56
CA ASN A 248 -3.66 -1.71 -23.40
C ASN A 248 -3.31 -3.20 -23.35
N ILE A 249 -3.79 -3.90 -22.34
CA ILE A 249 -3.63 -5.34 -22.18
C ILE A 249 -5.02 -5.95 -21.97
N SER A 250 -5.31 -7.07 -22.63
CA SER A 250 -6.54 -7.80 -22.39
C SER A 250 -6.27 -9.24 -21.96
N LYS A 251 -7.10 -9.74 -21.06
CA LYS A 251 -7.03 -11.10 -20.52
C LYS A 251 -5.64 -11.45 -20.02
N LEU A 252 -5.12 -10.60 -19.14
CA LEU A 252 -3.86 -10.87 -18.46
C LEU A 252 -4.10 -11.91 -17.37
N GLU A 253 -3.36 -12.99 -17.40
CA GLU A 253 -3.35 -14.04 -16.39
C GLU A 253 -1.92 -14.31 -15.92
N MET A 254 -1.72 -14.41 -14.64
CA MET A 254 -0.44 -14.74 -14.05
C MET A 254 -0.60 -15.85 -13.02
N LEU A 255 0.26 -16.84 -13.10
CA LEU A 255 0.46 -17.84 -12.08
C LEU A 255 1.94 -17.77 -11.64
N ALA A 256 2.17 -17.62 -10.35
CA ALA A 256 3.51 -17.72 -9.78
C ALA A 256 3.47 -18.66 -8.58
N GLN A 257 4.48 -19.50 -8.44
CA GLN A 257 4.58 -20.45 -7.34
C GLN A 257 6.02 -20.75 -6.97
N THR A 258 6.26 -20.95 -5.68
CA THR A 258 7.53 -21.45 -5.17
C THR A 258 7.53 -22.97 -5.28
N SER A 259 8.69 -23.56 -5.58
CA SER A 259 8.88 -25.00 -5.60
C SER A 259 9.56 -25.47 -4.32
N PRO A 260 9.18 -26.63 -3.75
CA PRO A 260 9.87 -27.18 -2.59
C PRO A 260 11.32 -27.47 -2.94
N VAL A 261 12.21 -27.14 -2.03
CA VAL A 261 13.64 -27.42 -2.15
C VAL A 261 13.98 -28.66 -1.33
N ILE A 262 14.75 -29.55 -1.90
CA ILE A 262 15.13 -30.83 -1.29
C ILE A 262 16.46 -30.68 -0.54
N ASP A 263 17.27 -29.68 -0.90
CA ASP A 263 18.60 -29.43 -0.33
C ASP A 263 18.58 -28.22 0.61
N THR A 264 19.18 -28.33 1.79
CA THR A 264 19.25 -27.27 2.82
C THR A 264 20.02 -26.04 2.39
N THR A 265 20.85 -26.14 1.36
CA THR A 265 21.66 -25.04 0.81
C THR A 265 20.99 -24.33 -0.36
N ALA A 266 19.91 -24.88 -0.88
CA ALA A 266 19.28 -24.35 -2.07
C ALA A 266 18.20 -23.32 -1.71
N VAL A 267 18.18 -22.24 -2.44
CA VAL A 267 17.17 -21.21 -2.33
C VAL A 267 15.90 -21.63 -3.09
N ILE A 268 14.72 -21.37 -2.50
CA ILE A 268 13.44 -21.75 -3.08
C ILE A 268 13.23 -20.97 -4.39
N PRO A 269 13.24 -21.63 -5.56
CA PRO A 269 12.99 -20.94 -6.81
C PRO A 269 11.51 -20.63 -6.94
N MET A 270 11.20 -19.48 -7.51
CA MET A 270 9.85 -19.13 -7.93
C MET A 270 9.72 -19.36 -9.42
N THR A 271 8.74 -20.12 -9.84
CA THR A 271 8.38 -20.28 -11.26
C THR A 271 7.14 -19.51 -11.55
N GLY A 272 7.05 -18.93 -12.74
CA GLY A 272 5.91 -18.13 -13.15
C GLY A 272 5.50 -18.38 -14.58
N GLN A 273 4.23 -18.16 -14.82
CA GLN A 273 3.60 -18.18 -16.12
C GLN A 273 2.76 -16.92 -16.25
N LEU A 274 2.94 -16.19 -17.35
CA LEU A 274 2.20 -15.00 -17.71
C LEU A 274 1.57 -15.24 -19.06
N ALA A 275 0.26 -15.04 -19.17
CA ALA A 275 -0.46 -15.14 -20.42
C ALA A 275 -1.31 -13.89 -20.65
N PHE A 276 -1.45 -13.46 -21.89
CA PHE A 276 -2.37 -12.40 -22.28
C PHE A 276 -2.87 -12.63 -23.71
N ASN A 277 -4.06 -12.09 -24.02
CA ASN A 277 -4.61 -12.22 -25.35
C ASN A 277 -4.10 -11.13 -26.29
N HIS A 278 -4.06 -9.88 -25.83
CA HIS A 278 -3.58 -8.76 -26.62
C HIS A 278 -2.77 -7.81 -25.75
N LEU A 279 -1.65 -7.39 -26.26
CA LEU A 279 -0.86 -6.27 -25.75
C LEU A 279 -0.69 -5.26 -26.87
N ARG A 280 -1.00 -4.00 -26.59
CA ARG A 280 -0.76 -2.88 -27.51
C ARG A 280 -0.15 -1.73 -26.72
N THR A 281 1.05 -1.36 -27.07
CA THR A 281 1.73 -0.21 -26.48
C THR A 281 2.13 0.77 -27.58
N ARG A 282 1.82 2.04 -27.36
CA ARG A 282 2.22 3.16 -28.19
C ARG A 282 3.04 4.13 -27.37
N THR A 283 4.13 4.64 -27.94
CA THR A 283 4.91 5.75 -27.39
C THR A 283 4.71 7.02 -28.24
N ALA A 284 5.08 8.20 -27.72
CA ALA A 284 4.99 9.47 -28.43
C ALA A 284 5.72 9.45 -29.77
N ASP A 285 6.86 8.76 -29.82
CA ASP A 285 7.71 8.65 -31.02
C ASP A 285 7.23 7.57 -32.00
N SER A 286 5.96 7.15 -31.92
CA SER A 286 5.33 6.20 -32.84
C SER A 286 5.86 4.77 -32.79
N VAL A 287 6.54 4.36 -31.73
CA VAL A 287 6.88 2.95 -31.50
C VAL A 287 5.61 2.20 -31.09
N TRP A 288 5.26 1.18 -31.87
CA TRP A 288 4.14 0.31 -31.59
C TRP A 288 4.65 -1.08 -31.26
N ILE A 289 4.23 -1.58 -30.11
CA ILE A 289 4.36 -2.99 -29.77
C ILE A 289 2.96 -3.57 -29.81
N VAL A 290 2.76 -4.55 -30.66
CA VAL A 290 1.50 -5.28 -30.75
C VAL A 290 1.83 -6.77 -30.65
N ALA A 291 1.27 -7.41 -29.64
CA ALA A 291 1.36 -8.85 -29.47
C ALA A 291 -0.06 -9.42 -29.35
N GLY A 292 -0.32 -10.50 -30.07
CA GLY A 292 -1.53 -11.29 -29.95
C GLY A 292 -1.45 -12.19 -28.71
N ARG A 293 -2.17 -13.29 -28.72
CA ARG A 293 -2.12 -14.26 -27.64
C ARG A 293 -0.70 -14.75 -27.41
N SER A 294 -0.20 -14.53 -26.21
CA SER A 294 1.18 -14.84 -25.81
C SER A 294 1.20 -15.49 -24.46
N GLU A 295 2.14 -16.39 -24.28
CA GLU A 295 2.41 -17.07 -23.03
C GLU A 295 3.91 -17.04 -22.77
N LEU A 296 4.30 -16.56 -21.59
CA LEU A 296 5.67 -16.48 -21.12
C LEU A 296 5.83 -17.38 -19.90
N LYS A 297 6.81 -18.26 -19.92
CA LYS A 297 7.19 -19.09 -18.78
C LYS A 297 8.60 -18.78 -18.36
N GLY A 298 8.82 -18.67 -17.07
CA GLY A 298 10.12 -18.35 -16.53
C GLY A 298 10.26 -18.72 -15.06
N GLY A 299 11.45 -18.55 -14.55
CA GLY A 299 11.72 -18.73 -13.14
C GLY A 299 12.69 -17.67 -12.64
N ILE A 300 12.49 -17.25 -11.41
CA ILE A 300 13.40 -16.37 -10.69
C ILE A 300 14.18 -17.25 -9.75
N LYS A 301 15.51 -17.24 -9.92
CA LYS A 301 16.43 -17.81 -8.94
C LYS A 301 16.96 -16.67 -8.09
N PRO A 302 16.96 -16.80 -6.78
CA PRO A 302 17.58 -15.81 -5.92
C PRO A 302 19.05 -15.64 -6.30
N SER A 303 19.51 -14.42 -6.19
CA SER A 303 20.92 -14.13 -6.44
C SER A 303 21.78 -14.84 -5.39
N THR A 304 22.65 -15.73 -5.83
CA THR A 304 23.70 -16.34 -4.98
C THR A 304 24.89 -15.42 -4.85
N SER A 305 24.68 -14.12 -4.72
CA SER A 305 25.78 -13.17 -4.52
C SER A 305 26.30 -13.16 -3.07
N ASP A 306 26.50 -14.31 -2.47
CA ASP A 306 27.44 -14.47 -1.37
C ASP A 306 28.82 -14.82 -1.94
N LYS A 307 29.38 -13.92 -2.73
CA LYS A 307 30.81 -13.79 -2.85
C LYS A 307 31.25 -12.60 -2.03
N LEU A 308 31.32 -12.82 -0.73
CA LEU A 308 32.27 -12.14 0.12
C LEU A 308 33.67 -12.37 -0.41
N THR A 309 34.26 -11.33 -0.93
CA THR A 309 35.72 -11.15 -0.93
C THR A 309 36.04 -9.92 -0.11
#